data_739f7dc5bfd39ab585370e5bf197f205
#
_entry.id   739f7dc5bfd39ab585370e5bf197f205
#
_cell.length_a   1.000
_cell.length_b   1.000
_cell.length_c   1.000
_cell.angle_alpha   90.00
_cell.angle_beta   90.00
_cell.angle_gamma   90.00
#
_symmetry.space_group_name_H-M   'P 1'
#
loop_
_entity.id
_entity.type
_entity.pdbx_description
1 polymer ?
#
loop_
_entity_poly.entity_id
_entity_poly.type
_entity_poly.pdbx_seq_one_letter_code
_entity_poly.pdbx_strand_id
1 'polypeptide(L)'
;MKSAYDDSAALHLPDRIRNDALAFRNTVEAYLRNEMTEKEFHSHHVGMGIYEHREKGRFMVRVRIGAGIVLSGQLIRIAELSHQYGSGILHVTTRQDIQIHGVTAPHLADVVERLLEVGLASRGGGGNTVRNITACFGAGLCTDELFDVSPYAVAVAEYLLQNERSFMLPRKFKIAFSGCEKDCALASVADTGFFARIQDGKHGFTVYAGGGLGVNPRVGICIEEFVPAENVFAVAEAVRRLFDKYGNRANRNRARLRYVLADAGEEAFRELYRQEREILREQGLPGEIPAIRKKIPHVPNGRAIPVPLVLGHITADALTVVAETALRFGTGEVRTTQLQDLLIPNIPEEVVPRVLGLLSDAGLGKGANGHPKIVACTGASTCRLGICRSRDLAQAIGDHFHACGIVVDNASSPVVRISGCPNSCAAHQIAEVGLQGSGRRINGILVPHYTVYVGGSLSGQGARLGEKVATVPARRIPELLADCLANGKIDPVKLRMRAPHYEEPPADLPETYWRDFGSENAFTLPGRAHSTAPAEHERASK
;
A
#
# COMPACT_ATOMS: atom_id res chain seq x y z
N MET A 1 9.14 -27.96 -23.07
CA MET A 1 8.38 -27.42 -21.92
C MET A 1 7.30 -26.51 -22.50
N LYS A 2 6.04 -26.93 -22.53
CA LYS A 2 4.92 -26.07 -22.95
C LYS A 2 4.78 -24.98 -21.92
N SER A 3 4.63 -23.73 -22.37
CA SER A 3 4.45 -22.52 -21.59
C SER A 3 3.50 -22.76 -20.40
N ALA A 4 4.01 -22.59 -19.18
CA ALA A 4 3.23 -22.65 -17.92
C ALA A 4 2.37 -21.38 -17.71
N TYR A 5 2.18 -20.61 -18.77
CA TYR A 5 1.37 -19.40 -18.77
C TYR A 5 -0.03 -19.75 -19.26
N ASP A 6 -0.90 -20.17 -18.33
CA ASP A 6 -2.33 -20.14 -18.62
C ASP A 6 -2.80 -18.69 -18.49
N ASP A 7 -3.02 -18.04 -19.64
CA ASP A 7 -3.41 -16.63 -19.78
C ASP A 7 -4.76 -16.26 -19.11
N SER A 8 -5.47 -17.23 -18.55
CA SER A 8 -6.88 -17.04 -18.15
C SER A 8 -7.08 -16.25 -16.84
N ALA A 9 -6.05 -16.13 -16.00
CA ALA A 9 -6.14 -15.40 -14.72
C ALA A 9 -5.32 -14.10 -14.69
N ALA A 10 -4.46 -13.85 -15.67
CA ALA A 10 -3.68 -12.62 -15.76
C ALA A 10 -4.56 -11.43 -16.20
N LEU A 11 -4.28 -10.23 -15.66
CA LEU A 11 -4.92 -8.99 -16.10
C LEU A 11 -4.67 -8.80 -17.60
N HIS A 12 -5.74 -8.62 -18.38
CA HIS A 12 -5.58 -8.30 -19.80
C HIS A 12 -5.12 -6.85 -19.96
N LEU A 13 -3.90 -6.68 -20.45
CA LEU A 13 -3.32 -5.34 -20.65
C LEU A 13 -3.77 -4.78 -22.02
N PRO A 14 -4.45 -3.62 -22.03
CA PRO A 14 -4.80 -2.95 -23.28
C PRO A 14 -3.56 -2.53 -24.06
N ASP A 15 -3.66 -2.50 -25.42
CA ASP A 15 -2.57 -2.08 -26.31
C ASP A 15 -1.99 -0.71 -25.95
N ARG A 16 -2.82 0.17 -25.43
CA ARG A 16 -2.38 1.46 -24.92
C ARG A 16 -1.26 1.35 -23.88
N ILE A 17 -1.35 0.39 -22.94
CA ILE A 17 -0.31 0.20 -21.91
C ILE A 17 1.02 -0.20 -22.55
N ARG A 18 0.97 -0.99 -23.63
CA ARG A 18 2.14 -1.36 -24.43
C ARG A 18 2.72 -0.15 -25.15
N ASN A 19 1.86 0.67 -25.76
CA ASN A 19 2.29 1.91 -26.43
C ASN A 19 2.91 2.92 -25.46
N ASP A 20 2.32 3.07 -24.25
CA ASP A 20 2.89 3.93 -23.19
C ASP A 20 4.30 3.43 -22.75
N ALA A 21 4.54 2.13 -22.73
CA ALA A 21 5.86 1.57 -22.40
C ALA A 21 6.90 1.86 -23.50
N LEU A 22 6.53 1.71 -24.76
CA LEU A 22 7.41 2.06 -25.90
C LEU A 22 7.74 3.55 -25.92
N ALA A 23 6.74 4.42 -25.68
CA ALA A 23 6.97 5.86 -25.54
C ALA A 23 7.90 6.19 -24.36
N PHE A 24 7.81 5.41 -23.27
CA PHE A 24 8.69 5.58 -22.12
C PHE A 24 10.14 5.18 -22.42
N ARG A 25 10.39 4.19 -23.28
CA ARG A 25 11.75 3.86 -23.75
C ARG A 25 12.42 5.07 -24.40
N ASN A 26 11.72 5.73 -25.33
CA ASN A 26 12.24 6.95 -25.97
C ASN A 26 12.53 8.06 -24.94
N THR A 27 11.68 8.17 -23.91
CA THR A 27 11.87 9.13 -22.80
C THR A 27 13.14 8.82 -22.00
N VAL A 28 13.38 7.55 -21.66
CA VAL A 28 14.60 7.12 -20.96
C VAL A 28 15.84 7.40 -21.79
N GLU A 29 15.81 7.09 -23.09
CA GLU A 29 16.93 7.34 -24.00
C GLU A 29 17.24 8.83 -24.14
N ALA A 30 16.23 9.69 -24.29
CA ALA A 30 16.40 11.15 -24.32
C ALA A 30 17.03 11.68 -23.02
N TYR A 31 16.59 11.15 -21.87
CA TYR A 31 17.20 11.51 -20.58
C TYR A 31 18.68 11.09 -20.50
N LEU A 32 19.02 9.88 -20.94
CA LEU A 32 20.40 9.37 -20.94
C LEU A 32 21.34 10.18 -21.90
N ARG A 33 20.78 10.72 -22.99
CA ARG A 33 21.51 11.61 -23.91
C ARG A 33 21.56 13.06 -23.41
N ASN A 34 21.08 13.39 -22.20
CA ASN A 34 20.93 14.72 -21.63
C ASN A 34 20.07 15.70 -22.48
N GLU A 35 19.12 15.17 -23.25
CA GLU A 35 18.13 15.95 -24.01
C GLU A 35 16.92 16.37 -23.15
N MET A 36 16.90 15.95 -21.90
CA MET A 36 15.81 16.15 -20.94
C MET A 36 16.37 16.42 -19.55
N THR A 37 15.76 17.37 -18.82
CA THR A 37 16.13 17.68 -17.43
C THR A 37 15.60 16.62 -16.45
N GLU A 38 16.20 16.51 -15.25
CA GLU A 38 15.69 15.64 -14.16
C GLU A 38 14.21 15.93 -13.84
N LYS A 39 13.79 17.20 -13.89
CA LYS A 39 12.41 17.61 -13.60
C LYS A 39 11.43 17.13 -14.67
N GLU A 40 11.79 17.22 -15.93
CA GLU A 40 10.99 16.70 -17.04
C GLU A 40 10.90 15.18 -16.97
N PHE A 41 12.04 14.50 -16.82
CA PHE A 41 12.08 13.05 -16.64
C PHE A 41 11.21 12.59 -15.46
N HIS A 42 11.26 13.32 -14.32
CA HIS A 42 10.41 13.03 -13.16
C HIS A 42 8.91 13.06 -13.51
N SER A 43 8.45 13.98 -14.34
CA SER A 43 7.04 14.06 -14.74
C SER A 43 6.57 12.82 -15.51
N HIS A 44 7.46 12.22 -16.31
CA HIS A 44 7.17 11.03 -17.11
C HIS A 44 7.23 9.74 -16.28
N HIS A 45 8.35 9.49 -15.58
CA HIS A 45 8.54 8.21 -14.90
C HIS A 45 7.58 7.99 -13.73
N VAL A 46 7.12 9.06 -13.05
CA VAL A 46 6.14 8.92 -11.95
C VAL A 46 4.80 8.35 -12.45
N GLY A 47 4.35 8.73 -13.64
CA GLY A 47 3.15 8.16 -14.29
C GLY A 47 3.30 6.69 -14.63
N MET A 48 4.53 6.24 -14.88
CA MET A 48 4.89 4.82 -15.12
C MET A 48 5.00 4.01 -13.82
N GLY A 49 4.72 4.58 -12.65
CA GLY A 49 4.84 3.88 -11.37
C GLY A 49 6.26 3.82 -10.84
N ILE A 50 7.15 4.59 -11.41
CA ILE A 50 8.57 4.61 -11.08
C ILE A 50 8.86 5.81 -10.17
N TYR A 51 9.66 5.59 -9.13
CA TYR A 51 10.05 6.63 -8.19
C TYR A 51 11.53 6.52 -7.87
N GLU A 52 12.24 7.65 -7.99
CA GLU A 52 13.63 7.73 -7.57
C GLU A 52 13.72 7.60 -6.04
N HIS A 53 14.72 6.85 -5.57
CA HIS A 53 15.05 6.73 -4.16
C HIS A 53 15.62 8.04 -3.61
N ARG A 54 15.84 8.11 -2.32
CA ARG A 54 16.59 9.17 -1.67
C ARG A 54 18.06 9.17 -2.18
N GLU A 55 18.62 7.98 -2.40
CA GLU A 55 19.86 7.77 -3.14
C GLU A 55 19.63 8.08 -4.62
N LYS A 56 20.39 9.06 -5.14
CA LYS A 56 20.29 9.50 -6.54
C LYS A 56 20.65 8.39 -7.52
N GLY A 57 19.94 8.37 -8.65
CA GLY A 57 20.17 7.41 -9.72
C GLY A 57 19.67 5.99 -9.45
N ARG A 58 19.09 5.74 -8.28
CA ARG A 58 18.41 4.50 -7.95
C ARG A 58 16.91 4.69 -7.95
N PHE A 59 16.19 3.76 -8.56
CA PHE A 59 14.75 3.84 -8.74
C PHE A 59 14.05 2.61 -8.17
N MET A 60 12.79 2.80 -7.81
CA MET A 60 11.84 1.78 -7.49
C MET A 60 10.80 1.69 -8.61
N VAL A 61 10.60 0.50 -9.17
CA VAL A 61 9.54 0.20 -10.13
C VAL A 61 8.41 -0.51 -9.41
N ARG A 62 7.21 0.04 -9.47
CA ARG A 62 6.01 -0.53 -8.82
C ARG A 62 5.23 -1.35 -9.82
N VAL A 63 5.17 -2.65 -9.59
CA VAL A 63 4.39 -3.60 -10.36
C VAL A 63 2.97 -3.63 -9.80
N ARG A 64 1.97 -3.35 -10.64
CA ARG A 64 0.55 -3.42 -10.25
C ARG A 64 0.10 -4.87 -10.23
N ILE A 65 -0.49 -5.28 -9.13
CA ILE A 65 -1.08 -6.60 -8.95
C ILE A 65 -2.59 -6.43 -8.72
N GLY A 66 -3.37 -6.59 -9.78
CA GLY A 66 -4.83 -6.36 -9.73
C GLY A 66 -5.50 -7.27 -8.70
N ALA A 67 -6.31 -6.70 -7.81
CA ALA A 67 -6.95 -7.40 -6.69
C ALA A 67 -5.96 -8.15 -5.76
N GLY A 68 -4.65 -7.92 -5.91
CA GLY A 68 -3.62 -8.65 -5.18
C GLY A 68 -3.34 -10.06 -5.70
N ILE A 69 -3.89 -10.46 -6.84
CA ILE A 69 -3.75 -11.80 -7.42
C ILE A 69 -2.59 -11.81 -8.41
N VAL A 70 -1.64 -12.73 -8.21
CA VAL A 70 -0.45 -12.88 -9.05
C VAL A 70 -0.16 -14.37 -9.30
N LEU A 71 0.25 -14.71 -10.50
CA LEU A 71 0.59 -16.08 -10.87
C LEU A 71 2.07 -16.39 -10.64
N SER A 72 2.39 -17.64 -10.40
CA SER A 72 3.76 -18.13 -10.17
C SER A 72 4.74 -17.67 -11.24
N GLY A 73 4.39 -17.78 -12.55
CA GLY A 73 5.24 -17.32 -13.64
C GLY A 73 5.47 -15.81 -13.63
N GLN A 74 4.48 -15.02 -13.19
CA GLN A 74 4.60 -13.58 -13.02
C GLN A 74 5.56 -13.23 -11.87
N LEU A 75 5.49 -13.97 -10.74
CA LEU A 75 6.40 -13.79 -9.61
C LEU A 75 7.84 -14.15 -9.98
N ILE A 76 8.05 -15.25 -10.72
CA ILE A 76 9.37 -15.65 -11.23
C ILE A 76 9.94 -14.51 -12.10
N ARG A 77 9.15 -13.94 -13.02
CA ARG A 77 9.59 -12.80 -13.83
C ARG A 77 9.96 -11.58 -12.98
N ILE A 78 9.17 -11.24 -11.95
CA ILE A 78 9.50 -10.15 -11.02
C ILE A 78 10.82 -10.42 -10.29
N ALA A 79 11.07 -11.66 -9.85
CA ALA A 79 12.30 -12.07 -9.20
C ALA A 79 13.51 -11.95 -10.14
N GLU A 80 13.40 -12.47 -11.37
CA GLU A 80 14.43 -12.35 -12.43
C GLU A 80 14.81 -10.88 -12.69
N LEU A 81 13.80 -10.00 -12.85
CA LEU A 81 14.03 -8.58 -13.08
C LEU A 81 14.70 -7.89 -11.89
N SER A 82 14.36 -8.30 -10.67
CA SER A 82 15.01 -7.78 -9.46
C SER A 82 16.46 -8.21 -9.35
N HIS A 83 16.80 -9.45 -9.74
CA HIS A 83 18.17 -9.94 -9.81
C HIS A 83 18.97 -9.24 -10.90
N GLN A 84 18.42 -9.17 -12.10
CA GLN A 84 19.15 -8.68 -13.28
C GLN A 84 19.37 -7.18 -13.25
N TYR A 85 18.37 -6.39 -12.82
CA TYR A 85 18.35 -4.93 -12.97
C TYR A 85 18.23 -4.17 -11.67
N GLY A 86 17.82 -4.83 -10.59
CA GLY A 86 17.57 -4.25 -9.27
C GLY A 86 18.61 -4.61 -8.22
N SER A 87 18.20 -4.54 -6.97
CA SER A 87 19.02 -4.87 -5.82
C SER A 87 18.84 -6.32 -5.31
N GLY A 88 18.04 -7.16 -5.97
CA GLY A 88 17.64 -8.47 -5.48
C GLY A 88 16.61 -8.40 -4.33
N ILE A 89 16.21 -7.20 -3.90
CA ILE A 89 15.23 -6.98 -2.83
C ILE A 89 13.92 -6.47 -3.41
N LEU A 90 12.84 -7.08 -2.97
CA LEU A 90 11.47 -6.75 -3.35
C LEU A 90 10.68 -6.31 -2.12
N HIS A 91 9.60 -5.57 -2.34
CA HIS A 91 8.73 -5.12 -1.26
C HIS A 91 7.25 -5.26 -1.63
N VAL A 92 6.51 -6.00 -0.81
CA VAL A 92 5.05 -6.10 -0.87
C VAL A 92 4.44 -4.88 -0.18
N THR A 93 3.53 -4.18 -0.87
CA THR A 93 2.96 -2.94 -0.36
C THR A 93 1.60 -3.14 0.30
N THR A 94 1.19 -2.18 1.14
CA THR A 94 -0.16 -2.13 1.73
C THR A 94 -1.30 -1.95 0.70
N ARG A 95 -0.96 -1.80 -0.61
CA ARG A 95 -1.91 -1.73 -1.72
C ARG A 95 -1.79 -2.91 -2.67
N GLN A 96 -1.29 -4.02 -2.15
CA GLN A 96 -1.17 -5.26 -2.90
C GLN A 96 -0.28 -5.16 -4.15
N ASP A 97 0.57 -4.12 -4.27
CA ASP A 97 1.58 -4.02 -5.32
C ASP A 97 2.89 -4.68 -4.86
N ILE A 98 3.75 -5.05 -5.82
CA ILE A 98 5.14 -5.44 -5.57
C ILE A 98 6.06 -4.35 -6.11
N GLN A 99 7.13 -4.03 -5.39
CA GLN A 99 8.14 -3.04 -5.78
C GLN A 99 9.46 -3.72 -6.04
N ILE A 100 10.06 -3.44 -7.20
CA ILE A 100 11.43 -3.80 -7.55
C ILE A 100 12.30 -2.60 -7.19
N HIS A 101 13.27 -2.78 -6.31
CA HIS A 101 14.13 -1.72 -5.79
C HIS A 101 15.51 -1.70 -6.45
N GLY A 102 16.16 -0.53 -6.48
CA GLY A 102 17.56 -0.38 -6.88
C GLY A 102 17.81 -0.33 -8.39
N VAL A 103 16.78 -0.26 -9.22
CA VAL A 103 16.92 -0.17 -10.68
C VAL A 103 17.60 1.16 -11.06
N THR A 104 18.52 1.13 -12.03
CA THR A 104 19.18 2.34 -12.54
C THR A 104 18.48 2.86 -13.81
N ALA A 105 18.66 4.13 -14.14
CA ALA A 105 17.97 4.78 -15.25
C ALA A 105 18.11 4.02 -16.60
N PRO A 106 19.28 3.49 -17.00
CA PRO A 106 19.41 2.74 -18.26
C PRO A 106 18.50 1.52 -18.38
N HIS A 107 18.13 0.90 -17.26
CA HIS A 107 17.38 -0.36 -17.24
C HIS A 107 15.88 -0.17 -16.96
N LEU A 108 15.39 1.07 -16.77
CA LEU A 108 13.98 1.32 -16.44
C LEU A 108 13.03 0.85 -17.55
N ALA A 109 13.39 1.11 -18.82
CA ALA A 109 12.56 0.69 -19.95
C ALA A 109 12.54 -0.84 -20.09
N ASP A 110 13.69 -1.51 -19.90
CA ASP A 110 13.78 -2.96 -19.98
C ASP A 110 12.89 -3.64 -18.93
N VAL A 111 12.91 -3.15 -17.68
CA VAL A 111 12.05 -3.67 -16.61
C VAL A 111 10.58 -3.49 -16.97
N VAL A 112 10.18 -2.31 -17.46
CA VAL A 112 8.80 -2.01 -17.84
C VAL A 112 8.30 -2.94 -18.96
N GLU A 113 9.08 -3.10 -20.02
CA GLU A 113 8.70 -3.91 -21.19
C GLU A 113 8.64 -5.41 -20.86
N ARG A 114 9.62 -5.92 -20.11
CA ARG A 114 9.63 -7.34 -19.71
C ARG A 114 8.51 -7.72 -18.74
N LEU A 115 7.99 -6.77 -17.96
CA LEU A 115 6.77 -7.00 -17.18
C LEU A 115 5.56 -7.22 -18.08
N LEU A 116 5.47 -6.50 -19.23
CA LEU A 116 4.35 -6.65 -20.17
C LEU A 116 4.32 -8.03 -20.83
N GLU A 117 5.47 -8.69 -20.98
CA GLU A 117 5.56 -10.04 -21.56
C GLU A 117 4.77 -11.07 -20.75
N VAL A 118 4.59 -10.84 -19.44
CA VAL A 118 3.85 -11.71 -18.53
C VAL A 118 2.51 -11.12 -18.08
N GLY A 119 1.99 -10.11 -18.79
CA GLY A 119 0.71 -9.47 -18.47
C GLY A 119 0.74 -8.58 -17.21
N LEU A 120 1.92 -8.10 -16.79
CA LEU A 120 2.07 -7.17 -15.70
C LEU A 120 2.41 -5.76 -16.21
N ALA A 121 2.00 -4.74 -15.47
CA ALA A 121 2.30 -3.35 -15.79
C ALA A 121 2.69 -2.53 -14.57
N SER A 122 3.56 -1.56 -14.77
CA SER A 122 3.88 -0.51 -13.79
C SER A 122 3.07 0.77 -14.02
N ARG A 123 2.54 0.99 -15.23
CA ARG A 123 1.77 2.17 -15.64
C ARG A 123 0.57 2.40 -14.70
N GLY A 124 0.42 3.63 -14.19
CA GLY A 124 -0.61 3.97 -13.19
C GLY A 124 -0.27 3.55 -11.75
N GLY A 125 0.85 2.87 -11.50
CA GLY A 125 1.35 2.61 -10.14
C GLY A 125 1.75 3.89 -9.39
N GLY A 126 1.83 5.03 -10.09
CA GLY A 126 2.24 6.33 -9.57
C GLY A 126 1.42 7.50 -10.12
N GLY A 127 1.77 8.72 -9.74
CA GLY A 127 1.21 9.95 -10.30
C GLY A 127 -0.26 10.23 -9.97
N ASN A 128 -0.88 11.01 -10.85
CA ASN A 128 -2.27 11.46 -10.76
C ASN A 128 -3.17 10.52 -11.58
N THR A 129 -3.28 9.28 -11.14
CA THR A 129 -3.88 8.17 -11.89
C THR A 129 -4.86 7.38 -11.04
N VAL A 130 -5.69 6.58 -11.69
CA VAL A 130 -6.33 5.43 -11.03
C VAL A 130 -5.22 4.46 -10.60
N ARG A 131 -5.13 4.25 -9.29
CA ARG A 131 -4.14 3.35 -8.69
C ARG A 131 -4.56 1.90 -8.81
N ASN A 132 -3.68 0.98 -8.40
CA ASN A 132 -4.06 -0.41 -8.30
C ASN A 132 -5.40 -0.55 -7.57
N ILE A 133 -6.30 -1.35 -8.12
CA ILE A 133 -7.58 -1.68 -7.46
C ILE A 133 -7.33 -2.86 -6.54
N THR A 134 -7.66 -2.67 -5.28
CA THR A 134 -7.45 -3.67 -4.24
C THR A 134 -8.73 -4.44 -3.95
N ALA A 135 -8.58 -5.72 -3.57
CA ALA A 135 -9.67 -6.52 -3.03
C ALA A 135 -9.28 -7.12 -1.69
N CYS A 136 -10.24 -7.65 -0.94
CA CYS A 136 -9.95 -8.48 0.21
C CYS A 136 -8.96 -9.59 -0.19
N PHE A 137 -7.85 -9.73 0.52
CA PHE A 137 -6.85 -10.77 0.19
C PHE A 137 -7.38 -12.19 0.39
N GLY A 138 -8.40 -12.35 1.23
CA GLY A 138 -9.12 -13.62 1.46
C GLY A 138 -10.33 -13.83 0.55
N ALA A 139 -10.53 -12.99 -0.49
CA ALA A 139 -11.70 -13.12 -1.38
C ALA A 139 -11.72 -14.49 -2.08
N GLY A 140 -12.86 -15.19 -2.03
CA GLY A 140 -13.01 -16.57 -2.49
C GLY A 140 -12.47 -17.65 -1.54
N LEU A 141 -11.92 -17.26 -0.36
CA LEU A 141 -11.31 -18.14 0.63
C LEU A 141 -11.84 -17.92 2.04
N CYS A 142 -12.39 -16.74 2.32
CA CYS A 142 -12.79 -16.33 3.66
C CYS A 142 -14.23 -16.78 3.96
N THR A 143 -14.44 -17.41 5.11
CA THR A 143 -15.78 -17.85 5.55
C THR A 143 -16.73 -16.72 5.91
N ASP A 144 -16.19 -15.52 6.18
CA ASP A 144 -17.00 -14.35 6.54
C ASP A 144 -17.46 -13.54 5.31
N GLU A 145 -17.00 -13.91 4.09
CA GLU A 145 -17.40 -13.17 2.89
C GLU A 145 -18.79 -13.56 2.40
N LEU A 146 -19.51 -12.60 1.85
CA LEU A 146 -20.81 -12.85 1.24
C LEU A 146 -20.66 -13.51 -0.14
N PHE A 147 -19.67 -13.08 -0.91
CA PHE A 147 -19.24 -13.69 -2.18
C PHE A 147 -17.85 -13.18 -2.57
N ASP A 148 -17.19 -13.89 -3.47
CA ASP A 148 -15.87 -13.51 -4.01
C ASP A 148 -15.95 -12.19 -4.79
N VAL A 149 -15.30 -11.14 -4.26
CA VAL A 149 -15.27 -9.80 -4.88
C VAL A 149 -14.09 -9.60 -5.83
N SER A 150 -13.15 -10.54 -5.89
CA SER A 150 -11.94 -10.40 -6.69
C SER A 150 -12.20 -10.31 -8.20
N PRO A 151 -13.16 -11.04 -8.80
CA PRO A 151 -13.48 -10.92 -10.22
C PRO A 151 -13.95 -9.51 -10.60
N TYR A 152 -14.74 -8.88 -9.73
CA TYR A 152 -15.23 -7.51 -9.93
C TYR A 152 -14.10 -6.48 -9.87
N ALA A 153 -13.19 -6.64 -8.89
CA ALA A 153 -12.03 -5.76 -8.75
C ALA A 153 -11.09 -5.84 -9.97
N VAL A 154 -10.83 -7.05 -10.47
CA VAL A 154 -10.02 -7.28 -11.68
C VAL A 154 -10.70 -6.66 -12.90
N ALA A 155 -12.00 -6.92 -13.11
CA ALA A 155 -12.75 -6.40 -14.25
C ALA A 155 -12.79 -4.86 -14.26
N VAL A 156 -13.03 -4.22 -13.11
CA VAL A 156 -12.99 -2.75 -12.99
C VAL A 156 -11.57 -2.22 -13.25
N ALA A 157 -10.52 -2.94 -12.83
CA ALA A 157 -9.14 -2.55 -13.12
C ALA A 157 -8.86 -2.58 -14.63
N GLU A 158 -9.26 -3.62 -15.34
CA GLU A 158 -9.12 -3.73 -16.80
C GLU A 158 -9.88 -2.64 -17.54
N TYR A 159 -11.14 -2.41 -17.17
CA TYR A 159 -11.97 -1.36 -17.74
C TYR A 159 -11.33 0.03 -17.61
N LEU A 160 -10.86 0.38 -16.41
CA LEU A 160 -10.27 1.69 -16.16
C LEU A 160 -8.87 1.85 -16.78
N LEU A 161 -8.13 0.76 -17.00
CA LEU A 161 -6.85 0.81 -17.73
C LEU A 161 -7.00 1.13 -19.21
N GLN A 162 -8.16 0.83 -19.81
CA GLN A 162 -8.47 1.20 -21.20
C GLN A 162 -8.72 2.70 -21.37
N ASN A 163 -9.17 3.38 -20.31
CA ASN A 163 -9.58 4.77 -20.37
C ASN A 163 -8.39 5.73 -20.13
N GLU A 164 -8.08 6.57 -21.13
CA GLU A 164 -7.01 7.57 -21.04
C GLU A 164 -7.16 8.53 -19.87
N ARG A 165 -8.38 8.96 -19.59
CA ARG A 165 -8.68 9.87 -18.49
C ARG A 165 -8.30 9.30 -17.12
N SER A 166 -8.18 7.96 -16.99
CA SER A 166 -7.70 7.30 -15.78
C SER A 166 -6.25 7.64 -15.42
N PHE A 167 -5.48 8.16 -16.37
CA PHE A 167 -4.07 8.56 -16.17
C PHE A 167 -3.86 10.07 -16.08
N MET A 168 -4.94 10.88 -16.15
CA MET A 168 -4.89 12.33 -16.21
C MET A 168 -5.79 12.99 -15.13
N LEU A 169 -5.96 12.34 -14.01
CA LEU A 169 -6.82 12.81 -12.90
C LEU A 169 -6.19 14.00 -12.14
N PRO A 170 -6.97 14.78 -11.39
CA PRO A 170 -6.43 15.85 -10.54
C PRO A 170 -5.41 15.33 -9.52
N ARG A 171 -5.60 14.09 -9.01
CA ARG A 171 -4.72 13.42 -8.04
C ARG A 171 -4.91 11.90 -8.12
N LYS A 172 -4.10 11.12 -7.34
CA LYS A 172 -4.29 9.67 -7.17
C LYS A 172 -5.74 9.34 -6.79
N PHE A 173 -6.30 8.32 -7.44
CA PHE A 173 -7.64 7.80 -7.20
C PHE A 173 -7.56 6.33 -6.83
N LYS A 174 -8.18 5.95 -5.73
CA LYS A 174 -8.10 4.61 -5.14
C LYS A 174 -9.47 3.96 -5.11
N ILE A 175 -9.56 2.73 -5.58
CA ILE A 175 -10.75 1.89 -5.52
C ILE A 175 -10.41 0.63 -4.72
N ALA A 176 -11.35 0.13 -3.92
CA ALA A 176 -11.20 -1.08 -3.14
C ALA A 176 -12.51 -1.85 -3.03
N PHE A 177 -12.42 -3.19 -3.00
CA PHE A 177 -13.54 -4.11 -2.88
C PHE A 177 -13.40 -4.95 -1.63
N SER A 178 -14.40 -4.91 -0.75
CA SER A 178 -14.48 -5.72 0.47
C SER A 178 -15.59 -6.77 0.37
N GLY A 179 -15.24 -8.03 0.61
CA GLY A 179 -16.19 -9.17 0.58
C GLY A 179 -17.03 -9.31 1.85
N CYS A 180 -16.65 -8.60 2.92
CA CYS A 180 -17.29 -8.68 4.23
C CYS A 180 -17.16 -7.37 5.01
N GLU A 181 -17.81 -7.29 6.16
CA GLU A 181 -17.81 -6.12 7.06
C GLU A 181 -16.44 -5.80 7.69
N LYS A 182 -15.48 -6.74 7.72
CA LYS A 182 -14.15 -6.53 8.34
C LYS A 182 -13.27 -5.54 7.58
N ASP A 183 -13.62 -5.22 6.34
CA ASP A 183 -12.94 -4.23 5.48
C ASP A 183 -11.42 -4.43 5.34
N CYS A 184 -10.96 -5.65 5.13
CA CYS A 184 -9.54 -5.95 4.92
C CYS A 184 -8.94 -5.20 3.71
N ALA A 185 -9.76 -4.78 2.75
CA ALA A 185 -9.36 -4.04 1.56
C ALA A 185 -9.16 -2.54 1.79
N LEU A 186 -9.51 -1.98 2.94
CA LEU A 186 -9.54 -0.55 3.27
C LEU A 186 -10.52 0.23 2.36
N ALA A 187 -11.66 -0.35 2.05
CA ALA A 187 -12.68 0.22 1.18
C ALA A 187 -13.32 1.47 1.80
N SER A 188 -13.58 1.47 3.12
CA SER A 188 -14.16 2.61 3.86
C SER A 188 -13.33 3.90 3.78
N VAL A 189 -12.02 3.80 3.50
CA VAL A 189 -11.10 4.94 3.37
C VAL A 189 -10.50 5.07 1.97
N ALA A 190 -11.09 4.41 0.97
CA ALA A 190 -10.77 4.59 -0.43
C ALA A 190 -11.48 5.81 -1.03
N ASP A 191 -11.06 6.29 -2.21
CA ASP A 191 -11.81 7.31 -2.95
C ASP A 191 -13.15 6.74 -3.42
N THR A 192 -13.21 5.41 -3.74
CA THR A 192 -14.43 4.64 -3.94
C THR A 192 -14.25 3.26 -3.30
N GLY A 193 -15.16 2.86 -2.43
CA GLY A 193 -15.17 1.57 -1.74
C GLY A 193 -16.45 0.81 -2.01
N PHE A 194 -16.31 -0.47 -2.36
CA PHE A 194 -17.40 -1.40 -2.62
C PHE A 194 -17.43 -2.45 -1.51
N PHE A 195 -18.58 -2.63 -0.88
CA PHE A 195 -18.82 -3.67 0.12
C PHE A 195 -19.85 -4.65 -0.39
N ALA A 196 -19.50 -5.93 -0.45
CA ALA A 196 -20.42 -6.98 -0.89
C ALA A 196 -21.73 -6.96 -0.10
N ARG A 197 -22.84 -7.13 -0.81
CA ARG A 197 -24.19 -7.24 -0.28
C ARG A 197 -24.96 -8.29 -1.07
N ILE A 198 -25.89 -8.96 -0.40
CA ILE A 198 -26.89 -9.79 -1.05
C ILE A 198 -28.26 -9.21 -0.68
N GLN A 199 -29.04 -8.84 -1.69
CA GLN A 199 -30.40 -8.34 -1.53
C GLN A 199 -31.32 -9.10 -2.48
N ASP A 200 -32.39 -9.68 -1.95
CA ASP A 200 -33.37 -10.49 -2.71
C ASP A 200 -32.69 -11.60 -3.55
N GLY A 201 -31.66 -12.24 -2.99
CA GLY A 201 -30.87 -13.30 -3.64
C GLY A 201 -29.90 -12.81 -4.72
N LYS A 202 -29.82 -11.50 -5.00
CA LYS A 202 -28.92 -10.91 -5.97
C LYS A 202 -27.65 -10.39 -5.32
N HIS A 203 -26.50 -10.68 -5.95
CA HIS A 203 -25.22 -10.07 -5.56
C HIS A 203 -25.20 -8.59 -5.94
N GLY A 204 -24.66 -7.77 -5.08
CA GLY A 204 -24.51 -6.34 -5.28
C GLY A 204 -23.54 -5.73 -4.28
N PHE A 205 -23.51 -4.41 -4.24
CA PHE A 205 -22.58 -3.68 -3.38
C PHE A 205 -23.27 -2.48 -2.72
N THR A 206 -22.95 -2.25 -1.44
CA THR A 206 -23.04 -0.91 -0.86
C THR A 206 -21.81 -0.13 -1.29
N VAL A 207 -21.96 1.12 -1.70
CA VAL A 207 -20.83 1.91 -2.22
C VAL A 207 -20.60 3.16 -1.38
N TYR A 208 -19.35 3.34 -0.99
CA TYR A 208 -18.86 4.52 -0.30
C TYR A 208 -17.95 5.34 -1.23
N ALA A 209 -18.01 6.66 -1.12
CA ALA A 209 -17.12 7.55 -1.87
C ALA A 209 -16.58 8.70 -1.02
N GLY A 210 -15.49 9.32 -1.48
CA GLY A 210 -14.88 10.48 -0.84
C GLY A 210 -14.03 10.14 0.39
N GLY A 211 -13.69 8.87 0.61
CA GLY A 211 -12.73 8.48 1.63
C GLY A 211 -11.29 8.85 1.29
N GLY A 212 -10.40 8.82 2.28
CA GLY A 212 -8.98 9.03 2.06
C GLY A 212 -8.17 9.29 3.31
N LEU A 213 -6.99 8.69 3.34
CA LEU A 213 -5.98 8.90 4.41
C LEU A 213 -4.93 9.93 3.99
N GLY A 214 -4.15 10.39 4.94
CA GLY A 214 -3.12 11.42 4.78
C GLY A 214 -3.47 12.70 5.53
N VAL A 215 -2.99 13.85 5.07
CA VAL A 215 -3.39 15.14 5.65
C VAL A 215 -4.92 15.30 5.50
N ASN A 216 -5.62 15.61 6.58
CA ASN A 216 -7.08 15.67 6.67
C ASN A 216 -7.74 14.35 6.23
N PRO A 217 -7.57 13.26 7.00
CA PRO A 217 -8.18 11.97 6.69
C PRO A 217 -9.71 12.03 6.82
N ARG A 218 -10.39 11.19 6.03
CA ARG A 218 -11.85 11.08 6.08
C ARG A 218 -12.27 9.64 5.74
N VAL A 219 -13.27 9.13 6.42
CA VAL A 219 -14.05 7.95 6.02
C VAL A 219 -14.97 8.39 4.89
N GLY A 220 -15.22 7.52 3.92
CA GLY A 220 -16.17 7.74 2.84
C GLY A 220 -17.62 7.84 3.34
N ILE A 221 -18.48 8.49 2.55
CA ILE A 221 -19.93 8.49 2.76
C ILE A 221 -20.59 7.43 1.89
N CYS A 222 -21.71 6.87 2.33
CA CYS A 222 -22.53 5.99 1.50
C CYS A 222 -23.17 6.83 0.38
N ILE A 223 -22.96 6.40 -0.87
CA ILE A 223 -23.58 7.02 -2.07
C ILE A 223 -24.59 6.08 -2.73
N GLU A 224 -24.51 4.77 -2.47
CA GLU A 224 -25.46 3.74 -2.90
C GLU A 224 -25.62 2.73 -1.77
N GLU A 225 -26.83 2.52 -1.29
CA GLU A 225 -27.14 1.48 -0.29
C GLU A 225 -27.03 0.07 -0.89
N PHE A 226 -27.50 -0.08 -2.13
CA PHE A 226 -27.38 -1.28 -2.92
C PHE A 226 -27.28 -0.96 -4.41
N VAL A 227 -26.28 -1.49 -5.07
CA VAL A 227 -26.16 -1.49 -6.51
C VAL A 227 -25.93 -2.93 -6.99
N PRO A 228 -26.71 -3.44 -7.97
CA PRO A 228 -26.48 -4.75 -8.54
C PRO A 228 -25.05 -4.88 -9.07
N ALA A 229 -24.46 -6.07 -8.91
CA ALA A 229 -23.05 -6.29 -9.22
C ALA A 229 -22.67 -6.01 -10.68
N GLU A 230 -23.61 -6.20 -11.62
CA GLU A 230 -23.46 -5.86 -13.04
C GLU A 230 -23.24 -4.36 -13.29
N ASN A 231 -23.61 -3.50 -12.37
CA ASN A 231 -23.50 -2.04 -12.50
C ASN A 231 -22.21 -1.45 -11.91
N VAL A 232 -21.26 -2.27 -11.43
CA VAL A 232 -20.03 -1.76 -10.78
C VAL A 232 -19.20 -0.84 -11.67
N PHE A 233 -19.17 -1.10 -13.00
CA PHE A 233 -18.45 -0.27 -13.96
C PHE A 233 -19.03 1.15 -14.04
N ALA A 234 -20.35 1.25 -14.14
CA ALA A 234 -21.04 2.53 -14.21
C ALA A 234 -20.82 3.35 -12.93
N VAL A 235 -20.81 2.70 -11.76
CA VAL A 235 -20.50 3.38 -10.48
C VAL A 235 -19.04 3.86 -10.43
N ALA A 236 -18.09 2.97 -10.74
CA ALA A 236 -16.67 3.31 -10.71
C ALA A 236 -16.34 4.45 -11.68
N GLU A 237 -16.92 4.42 -12.88
CA GLU A 237 -16.74 5.45 -13.90
C GLU A 237 -17.43 6.76 -13.52
N ALA A 238 -18.65 6.73 -12.95
CA ALA A 238 -19.34 7.94 -12.50
C ALA A 238 -18.52 8.71 -11.45
N VAL A 239 -17.99 8.00 -10.43
CA VAL A 239 -17.16 8.64 -9.41
C VAL A 239 -15.83 9.13 -10.00
N ARG A 240 -15.24 8.38 -10.95
CA ARG A 240 -14.02 8.80 -11.66
C ARG A 240 -14.28 10.09 -12.46
N ARG A 241 -15.39 10.17 -13.22
CA ARG A 241 -15.77 11.38 -14.00
C ARG A 241 -16.07 12.57 -13.11
N LEU A 242 -16.81 12.37 -12.02
CA LEU A 242 -17.04 13.40 -11.01
C LEU A 242 -15.71 13.95 -10.52
N PHE A 243 -14.76 13.08 -10.18
CA PHE A 243 -13.44 13.50 -9.72
C PHE A 243 -12.63 14.21 -10.80
N ASP A 244 -12.65 13.73 -12.04
CA ASP A 244 -11.97 14.36 -13.18
C ASP A 244 -12.48 15.80 -13.42
N LYS A 245 -13.80 15.99 -13.33
CA LYS A 245 -14.51 17.25 -13.59
C LYS A 245 -14.37 18.26 -12.45
N TYR A 246 -14.57 17.83 -11.21
CA TYR A 246 -14.66 18.72 -10.05
C TYR A 246 -13.43 18.74 -9.15
N GLY A 247 -12.46 17.87 -9.37
CA GLY A 247 -11.23 17.84 -8.58
C GLY A 247 -10.34 19.06 -8.81
N ASN A 248 -9.85 19.66 -7.73
CA ASN A 248 -9.04 20.88 -7.79
C ASN A 248 -7.65 20.63 -8.39
N ARG A 249 -7.45 21.04 -9.65
CA ARG A 249 -6.17 20.91 -10.36
C ARG A 249 -5.18 22.01 -10.03
N ALA A 250 -5.65 23.17 -9.57
CA ALA A 250 -4.81 24.32 -9.24
C ALA A 250 -4.08 24.15 -7.90
N ASN A 251 -4.75 23.53 -6.90
CA ASN A 251 -4.17 23.34 -5.59
C ASN A 251 -3.91 21.84 -5.30
N ARG A 252 -2.68 21.39 -5.51
CA ARG A 252 -2.27 20.00 -5.31
C ARG A 252 -2.55 19.46 -3.90
N ASN A 253 -2.56 20.31 -2.88
CA ASN A 253 -2.82 19.91 -1.49
C ASN A 253 -4.31 19.67 -1.21
N ARG A 254 -5.21 20.21 -2.04
CA ARG A 254 -6.66 20.03 -1.98
C ARG A 254 -7.23 19.30 -3.21
N ALA A 255 -6.41 18.57 -3.94
CA ALA A 255 -6.78 17.92 -5.20
C ALA A 255 -7.45 16.53 -5.06
N ARG A 256 -7.54 15.93 -3.86
CA ARG A 256 -8.16 14.60 -3.66
C ARG A 256 -9.69 14.68 -3.67
N LEU A 257 -10.36 13.58 -4.08
CA LEU A 257 -11.82 13.47 -4.13
C LEU A 257 -12.51 13.89 -2.81
N ARG A 258 -11.93 13.52 -1.66
CA ARG A 258 -12.46 13.90 -0.34
C ARG A 258 -12.61 15.43 -0.13
N TYR A 259 -11.85 16.23 -0.86
CA TYR A 259 -12.00 17.69 -0.81
C TYR A 259 -13.16 18.18 -1.67
N VAL A 260 -13.47 17.51 -2.79
CA VAL A 260 -14.69 17.77 -3.55
C VAL A 260 -15.91 17.53 -2.65
N LEU A 261 -15.91 16.40 -1.92
CA LEU A 261 -16.95 16.10 -0.93
C LEU A 261 -17.00 17.13 0.22
N ALA A 262 -15.84 17.55 0.74
CA ALA A 262 -15.79 18.51 1.84
C ALA A 262 -16.25 19.91 1.42
N ASP A 263 -15.97 20.34 0.19
CA ASP A 263 -16.30 21.65 -0.33
C ASP A 263 -17.77 21.73 -0.81
N ALA A 264 -18.31 20.66 -1.40
CA ALA A 264 -19.70 20.58 -1.86
C ALA A 264 -20.70 20.28 -0.73
N GLY A 265 -20.29 19.50 0.28
CA GLY A 265 -21.20 18.88 1.23
C GLY A 265 -21.76 17.55 0.71
N GLU A 266 -22.32 16.74 1.62
CA GLU A 266 -22.69 15.36 1.29
C GLU A 266 -23.83 15.26 0.28
N GLU A 267 -24.88 16.09 0.43
CA GLU A 267 -26.05 16.01 -0.45
C GLU A 267 -25.74 16.49 -1.86
N ALA A 268 -25.03 17.61 -2.00
CA ALA A 268 -24.61 18.10 -3.31
C ALA A 268 -23.62 17.12 -3.98
N PHE A 269 -22.76 16.46 -3.20
CA PHE A 269 -21.87 15.42 -3.73
C PHE A 269 -22.66 14.20 -4.27
N ARG A 270 -23.69 13.74 -3.55
CA ARG A 270 -24.58 12.66 -4.03
C ARG A 270 -25.30 13.07 -5.31
N GLU A 271 -25.74 14.33 -5.39
CA GLU A 271 -26.41 14.84 -6.58
C GLU A 271 -25.48 14.91 -7.81
N LEU A 272 -24.24 15.40 -7.65
CA LEU A 272 -23.22 15.36 -8.70
C LEU A 272 -22.95 13.92 -9.18
N TYR A 273 -22.92 12.97 -8.25
CA TYR A 273 -22.76 11.55 -8.57
C TYR A 273 -23.96 11.00 -9.38
N ARG A 274 -25.20 11.31 -8.97
CA ARG A 274 -26.41 10.88 -9.70
C ARG A 274 -26.43 11.42 -11.13
N GLN A 275 -26.03 12.67 -11.33
CA GLN A 275 -25.93 13.29 -12.66
C GLN A 275 -24.93 12.54 -13.55
N GLU A 276 -23.73 12.21 -13.07
CA GLU A 276 -22.78 11.43 -13.85
C GLU A 276 -23.29 10.01 -14.13
N ARG A 277 -24.04 9.40 -13.22
CA ARG A 277 -24.68 8.09 -13.42
C ARG A 277 -25.72 8.14 -14.53
N GLU A 278 -26.55 9.17 -14.57
CA GLU A 278 -27.59 9.35 -15.59
C GLU A 278 -26.97 9.58 -16.98
N ILE A 279 -25.94 10.43 -17.08
CA ILE A 279 -25.18 10.63 -18.33
C ILE A 279 -24.62 9.29 -18.85
N LEU A 280 -24.10 8.45 -17.96
CA LEU A 280 -23.57 7.15 -18.34
C LEU A 280 -24.66 6.18 -18.81
N ARG A 281 -25.84 6.23 -18.20
CA ARG A 281 -26.99 5.43 -18.61
C ARG A 281 -27.45 5.80 -20.03
N GLU A 282 -27.53 7.09 -20.34
CA GLU A 282 -27.88 7.59 -21.66
C GLU A 282 -26.84 7.23 -22.74
N GLN A 283 -25.55 7.18 -22.37
CA GLN A 283 -24.45 6.81 -23.27
C GLN A 283 -24.36 5.31 -23.56
N GLY A 284 -25.15 4.47 -22.88
CA GLY A 284 -25.16 3.03 -23.09
C GLY A 284 -23.86 2.34 -22.72
N LEU A 285 -23.25 2.70 -21.59
CA LEU A 285 -22.07 1.98 -21.10
C LEU A 285 -22.42 0.51 -20.84
N PRO A 286 -21.45 -0.41 -21.05
CA PRO A 286 -21.67 -1.82 -20.81
C PRO A 286 -22.13 -2.05 -19.37
N GLY A 287 -23.40 -2.47 -19.22
CA GLY A 287 -23.96 -2.92 -17.95
C GLY A 287 -23.53 -4.32 -17.59
N GLU A 288 -22.97 -5.05 -18.56
CA GLU A 288 -22.53 -6.43 -18.35
C GLU A 288 -21.04 -6.48 -18.05
N ILE A 289 -20.71 -7.14 -16.94
CA ILE A 289 -19.34 -7.55 -16.65
C ILE A 289 -18.92 -8.52 -17.76
N PRO A 290 -17.86 -8.21 -18.52
CA PRO A 290 -17.30 -9.19 -19.47
C PRO A 290 -17.11 -10.50 -18.70
N ALA A 291 -17.53 -11.61 -19.30
CA ALA A 291 -17.65 -12.91 -18.65
C ALA A 291 -16.58 -13.10 -17.57
N ILE A 292 -17.02 -13.15 -16.32
CA ILE A 292 -16.15 -13.28 -15.15
C ILE A 292 -15.12 -14.34 -15.50
N ARG A 293 -13.85 -13.97 -15.53
CA ARG A 293 -12.75 -14.89 -15.87
C ARG A 293 -12.94 -16.19 -15.12
N LYS A 294 -12.64 -17.32 -15.77
CA LYS A 294 -12.72 -18.64 -15.15
C LYS A 294 -12.16 -18.58 -13.74
N LYS A 295 -12.98 -18.89 -12.75
CA LYS A 295 -12.54 -19.05 -11.36
C LYS A 295 -11.30 -19.93 -11.39
N ILE A 296 -10.21 -19.49 -10.77
CA ILE A 296 -9.09 -20.37 -10.47
C ILE A 296 -9.68 -21.57 -9.73
N PRO A 297 -9.38 -22.81 -10.14
CA PRO A 297 -10.03 -23.97 -9.55
C PRO A 297 -9.86 -23.96 -8.03
N HIS A 298 -10.98 -24.01 -7.31
CA HIS A 298 -10.93 -24.21 -5.86
C HIS A 298 -10.58 -25.67 -5.60
N VAL A 299 -9.52 -25.91 -4.82
CA VAL A 299 -9.18 -27.25 -4.35
C VAL A 299 -10.10 -27.57 -3.17
N PRO A 300 -10.94 -28.60 -3.25
CA PRO A 300 -11.77 -29.01 -2.12
C PRO A 300 -10.88 -29.25 -0.87
N ASN A 301 -11.24 -28.65 0.27
CA ASN A 301 -10.46 -28.68 1.53
C ASN A 301 -9.05 -28.10 1.42
N GLY A 302 -8.77 -27.29 0.40
CA GLY A 302 -7.49 -26.59 0.26
C GLY A 302 -7.30 -25.53 1.32
N ARG A 303 -6.11 -25.49 1.94
CA ARG A 303 -5.73 -24.46 2.91
C ARG A 303 -5.06 -23.26 2.24
N ALA A 304 -5.31 -22.09 2.79
CA ALA A 304 -4.54 -20.90 2.49
C ALA A 304 -3.33 -20.83 3.44
N ILE A 305 -2.12 -20.84 2.88
CA ILE A 305 -0.88 -20.79 3.65
C ILE A 305 -0.36 -19.35 3.69
N PRO A 306 -0.41 -18.68 4.85
CA PRO A 306 0.19 -17.37 4.99
C PRO A 306 1.72 -17.46 4.92
N VAL A 307 2.33 -16.52 4.20
CA VAL A 307 3.78 -16.32 4.10
C VAL A 307 4.09 -14.94 4.69
N PRO A 308 4.26 -14.83 6.00
CA PRO A 308 4.56 -13.58 6.66
C PRO A 308 5.93 -13.05 6.25
N LEU A 309 5.99 -11.77 5.93
CA LEU A 309 7.22 -11.09 5.54
C LEU A 309 7.63 -10.06 6.61
N VAL A 310 8.93 -9.94 6.83
CA VAL A 310 9.45 -8.90 7.71
C VAL A 310 9.33 -7.56 7.02
N LEU A 311 8.41 -6.71 7.50
CA LEU A 311 8.13 -5.37 6.97
C LEU A 311 7.87 -5.34 5.44
N GLY A 312 7.30 -6.43 4.91
CA GLY A 312 6.98 -6.59 3.50
C GLY A 312 8.19 -6.87 2.59
N HIS A 313 9.38 -7.13 3.14
CA HIS A 313 10.57 -7.43 2.34
C HIS A 313 10.68 -8.92 2.03
N ILE A 314 11.12 -9.20 0.80
CA ILE A 314 11.44 -10.55 0.34
C ILE A 314 12.62 -10.46 -0.66
N THR A 315 13.55 -11.38 -0.60
CA THR A 315 14.59 -11.52 -1.62
C THR A 315 14.01 -12.14 -2.89
N ALA A 316 14.64 -11.92 -4.02
CA ALA A 316 14.23 -12.50 -5.29
C ALA A 316 14.26 -14.04 -5.24
N ASP A 317 15.28 -14.64 -4.59
CA ASP A 317 15.38 -16.09 -4.40
C ASP A 317 14.21 -16.64 -3.57
N ALA A 318 13.92 -16.02 -2.43
CA ALA A 318 12.80 -16.42 -1.59
C ALA A 318 11.44 -16.25 -2.30
N LEU A 319 11.27 -15.20 -3.14
CA LEU A 319 10.07 -15.02 -3.96
C LEU A 319 9.93 -16.15 -5.00
N THR A 320 11.04 -16.58 -5.60
CA THR A 320 11.06 -17.72 -6.53
C THR A 320 10.62 -19.00 -5.82
N VAL A 321 11.10 -19.28 -4.59
CA VAL A 321 10.63 -20.43 -3.80
C VAL A 321 9.14 -20.38 -3.53
N VAL A 322 8.58 -19.20 -3.20
CA VAL A 322 7.12 -19.03 -3.01
C VAL A 322 6.38 -19.36 -4.31
N ALA A 323 6.85 -18.85 -5.45
CA ALA A 323 6.23 -19.08 -6.74
C ALA A 323 6.25 -20.56 -7.18
N GLU A 324 7.40 -21.21 -7.04
CA GLU A 324 7.57 -22.65 -7.37
C GLU A 324 6.75 -23.53 -6.43
N THR A 325 6.67 -23.18 -5.15
CA THR A 325 5.84 -23.88 -4.16
C THR A 325 4.37 -23.79 -4.52
N ALA A 326 3.86 -22.60 -4.88
CA ALA A 326 2.49 -22.41 -5.30
C ALA A 326 2.17 -23.16 -6.61
N LEU A 327 3.12 -23.19 -7.55
CA LEU A 327 2.95 -23.90 -8.83
C LEU A 327 2.95 -25.44 -8.64
N ARG A 328 3.81 -25.94 -7.77
CA ARG A 328 4.00 -27.38 -7.57
C ARG A 328 2.94 -28.03 -6.71
N PHE A 329 2.46 -27.33 -5.68
CA PHE A 329 1.58 -27.91 -4.65
C PHE A 329 0.18 -27.29 -4.61
N GLY A 330 -0.05 -26.19 -5.32
CA GLY A 330 -1.32 -25.48 -5.37
C GLY A 330 -1.77 -25.24 -6.81
N THR A 331 -2.48 -24.14 -7.00
CA THR A 331 -3.02 -23.71 -8.30
C THR A 331 -2.07 -22.79 -9.08
N GLY A 332 -0.89 -22.49 -8.56
CA GLY A 332 0.03 -21.50 -9.11
C GLY A 332 -0.35 -20.05 -8.80
N GLU A 333 -1.42 -19.84 -8.01
CA GLU A 333 -1.82 -18.51 -7.53
C GLU A 333 -1.07 -18.15 -6.25
N VAL A 334 -0.67 -16.89 -6.13
CA VAL A 334 -0.21 -16.26 -4.89
C VAL A 334 -0.95 -14.95 -4.72
N ARG A 335 -1.21 -14.55 -3.49
CA ARG A 335 -1.84 -13.27 -3.18
C ARG A 335 -0.92 -12.38 -2.37
N THR A 336 -0.92 -11.09 -2.70
CA THR A 336 -0.35 -10.03 -1.89
C THR A 336 -1.41 -9.50 -0.94
N THR A 337 -1.02 -9.16 0.30
CA THR A 337 -1.95 -8.70 1.33
C THR A 337 -1.74 -7.24 1.73
N GLN A 338 -2.77 -6.61 2.29
CA GLN A 338 -2.68 -5.27 2.88
C GLN A 338 -1.84 -5.24 4.16
N LEU A 339 -1.47 -6.42 4.67
CA LEU A 339 -0.54 -6.60 5.80
C LEU A 339 0.91 -6.73 5.36
N GLN A 340 1.19 -6.52 4.07
CA GLN A 340 2.52 -6.63 3.44
C GLN A 340 3.08 -8.07 3.47
N ASP A 341 2.22 -9.06 3.48
CA ASP A 341 2.55 -10.48 3.42
C ASP A 341 2.14 -11.08 2.07
N LEU A 342 2.52 -12.34 1.85
CA LEU A 342 2.00 -13.17 0.78
C LEU A 342 1.07 -14.25 1.36
N LEU A 343 0.23 -14.82 0.49
CA LEU A 343 -0.68 -15.92 0.81
C LEU A 343 -0.66 -16.89 -0.36
N ILE A 344 -0.46 -18.18 -0.11
CA ILE A 344 -0.58 -19.24 -1.12
C ILE A 344 -1.93 -19.94 -0.87
N PRO A 345 -2.94 -19.71 -1.73
CA PRO A 345 -4.24 -20.36 -1.58
C PRO A 345 -4.24 -21.81 -2.07
N ASN A 346 -5.28 -22.56 -1.71
CA ASN A 346 -5.62 -23.85 -2.29
C ASN A 346 -4.52 -24.93 -2.20
N ILE A 347 -3.79 -25.00 -1.10
CA ILE A 347 -2.82 -26.07 -0.82
C ILE A 347 -3.55 -27.27 -0.18
N PRO A 348 -3.49 -28.48 -0.77
CA PRO A 348 -4.05 -29.68 -0.18
C PRO A 348 -3.49 -29.97 1.20
N GLU A 349 -4.35 -30.39 2.15
CA GLU A 349 -3.98 -30.57 3.56
C GLU A 349 -2.78 -31.52 3.74
N GLU A 350 -2.73 -32.61 2.97
CA GLU A 350 -1.70 -33.64 3.04
C GLU A 350 -0.28 -33.15 2.69
N VAL A 351 -0.17 -32.06 1.92
CA VAL A 351 1.14 -31.49 1.53
C VAL A 351 1.54 -30.25 2.34
N VAL A 352 0.66 -29.75 3.22
CA VAL A 352 0.94 -28.57 4.04
C VAL A 352 2.25 -28.68 4.82
N PRO A 353 2.58 -29.79 5.52
CA PRO A 353 3.84 -29.88 6.25
C PRO A 353 5.07 -29.70 5.35
N ARG A 354 5.02 -30.24 4.12
CA ARG A 354 6.10 -30.11 3.15
C ARG A 354 6.23 -28.68 2.64
N VAL A 355 5.10 -28.01 2.36
CA VAL A 355 5.08 -26.60 1.95
C VAL A 355 5.69 -25.71 3.03
N LEU A 356 5.31 -25.90 4.29
CA LEU A 356 5.87 -25.14 5.43
C LEU A 356 7.38 -25.39 5.59
N GLY A 357 7.86 -26.63 5.37
CA GLY A 357 9.28 -26.96 5.35
C GLY A 357 10.05 -26.17 4.30
N LEU A 358 9.59 -26.19 3.03
CA LEU A 358 10.23 -25.45 1.94
C LEU A 358 10.28 -23.94 2.18
N LEU A 359 9.19 -23.37 2.70
CA LEU A 359 9.14 -21.94 3.06
C LEU A 359 10.11 -21.62 4.21
N SER A 360 10.19 -22.49 5.22
CA SER A 360 11.13 -22.33 6.34
C SER A 360 12.59 -22.40 5.90
N ASP A 361 12.95 -23.32 5.00
CA ASP A 361 14.29 -23.45 4.44
C ASP A 361 14.71 -22.20 3.63
N ALA A 362 13.74 -21.53 3.00
CA ALA A 362 13.94 -20.25 2.32
C ALA A 362 13.96 -19.04 3.29
N GLY A 363 13.97 -19.27 4.62
CA GLY A 363 13.91 -18.21 5.62
C GLY A 363 12.56 -17.53 5.79
N LEU A 364 11.50 -18.11 5.21
CA LEU A 364 10.13 -17.63 5.28
C LEU A 364 9.32 -18.38 6.36
N GLY A 365 8.17 -17.82 6.75
CA GLY A 365 7.25 -18.51 7.67
C GLY A 365 7.58 -18.36 9.15
N LYS A 366 8.75 -17.84 9.53
CA LYS A 366 9.11 -17.61 10.94
C LYS A 366 8.36 -16.45 11.58
N GLY A 367 7.44 -15.81 10.86
CA GLY A 367 6.60 -14.74 11.40
C GLY A 367 7.37 -13.70 12.23
N ALA A 368 6.67 -12.96 13.04
CA ALA A 368 7.28 -11.98 13.95
C ALA A 368 7.93 -12.63 15.21
N ASN A 369 8.12 -13.94 15.27
CA ASN A 369 8.79 -14.68 16.35
C ASN A 369 8.62 -14.07 17.76
N GLY A 370 7.37 -13.79 18.17
CA GLY A 370 7.06 -13.11 19.43
C GLY A 370 7.14 -11.56 19.38
N HIS A 371 7.56 -10.96 18.27
CA HIS A 371 7.46 -9.52 18.07
C HIS A 371 6.05 -9.10 17.65
N PRO A 372 5.62 -7.85 17.92
CA PRO A 372 4.32 -7.37 17.46
C PRO A 372 4.26 -7.35 15.92
N LYS A 373 3.12 -7.71 15.33
CA LYS A 373 2.90 -7.52 13.90
C LYS A 373 2.91 -6.03 13.57
N ILE A 374 3.87 -5.62 12.75
CA ILE A 374 4.04 -4.23 12.33
C ILE A 374 3.88 -4.13 10.81
N VAL A 375 3.07 -3.17 10.37
CA VAL A 375 2.97 -2.74 8.97
C VAL A 375 3.64 -1.38 8.86
N ALA A 376 4.73 -1.27 8.11
CA ALA A 376 5.49 -0.03 7.97
C ALA A 376 5.66 0.37 6.51
N CYS A 377 5.56 1.67 6.21
CA CYS A 377 5.97 2.16 4.90
C CYS A 377 7.49 2.21 4.80
N THR A 378 8.04 2.43 3.61
CA THR A 378 9.49 2.52 3.41
C THR A 378 10.14 3.67 4.20
N GLY A 379 9.37 4.70 4.56
CA GLY A 379 9.87 5.85 5.31
C GLY A 379 11.07 6.54 4.64
N ALA A 380 11.84 7.28 5.44
CA ALA A 380 12.99 8.03 4.98
C ALA A 380 14.19 7.16 4.57
N SER A 381 14.13 5.83 4.76
CA SER A 381 15.20 4.91 4.31
C SER A 381 15.35 4.94 2.79
N THR A 382 14.24 5.00 2.04
CA THR A 382 14.26 5.05 0.57
C THR A 382 13.35 6.15 -0.01
N CYS A 383 12.27 6.54 0.67
CA CYS A 383 11.29 7.49 0.15
C CYS A 383 11.77 8.94 0.28
N ARG A 384 11.83 9.69 -0.82
CA ARG A 384 12.21 11.13 -0.83
C ARG A 384 11.24 12.01 -0.03
N LEU A 385 9.98 11.60 0.14
CA LEU A 385 8.95 12.31 0.91
C LEU A 385 8.89 11.87 2.38
N GLY A 386 9.62 10.80 2.75
CA GLY A 386 9.66 10.29 4.12
C GLY A 386 10.30 11.31 5.05
N ILE A 387 9.66 11.57 6.21
CA ILE A 387 10.25 12.38 7.28
C ILE A 387 11.11 11.49 8.17
N CYS A 388 10.52 10.41 8.71
CA CYS A 388 11.20 9.47 9.59
C CYS A 388 11.39 8.09 8.93
N ARG A 389 12.36 7.33 9.42
CA ARG A 389 12.73 5.99 8.97
C ARG A 389 11.84 4.94 9.66
N SER A 390 10.62 4.77 9.16
CA SER A 390 9.58 3.94 9.79
C SER A 390 9.92 2.45 9.90
N ARG A 391 10.71 1.90 8.97
CA ARG A 391 11.15 0.50 9.05
C ARG A 391 12.21 0.30 10.13
N ASP A 392 13.14 1.26 10.24
CA ASP A 392 14.19 1.18 11.24
C ASP A 392 13.60 1.34 12.66
N LEU A 393 12.54 2.16 12.83
CA LEU A 393 11.77 2.17 14.07
C LEU A 393 11.08 0.82 14.31
N ALA A 394 10.46 0.23 13.29
CA ALA A 394 9.81 -1.07 13.44
C ALA A 394 10.80 -2.17 13.86
N GLN A 395 12.03 -2.16 13.30
CA GLN A 395 13.11 -3.06 13.72
C GLN A 395 13.51 -2.78 15.18
N ALA A 396 13.71 -1.51 15.55
CA ALA A 396 14.09 -1.15 16.91
C ALA A 396 13.03 -1.54 17.97
N ILE A 397 11.73 -1.51 17.61
CA ILE A 397 10.66 -2.05 18.46
C ILE A 397 10.85 -3.56 18.67
N GLY A 398 11.09 -4.31 17.59
CA GLY A 398 11.35 -5.73 17.66
C GLY A 398 12.58 -6.06 18.51
N ASP A 399 13.71 -5.38 18.29
CA ASP A 399 14.96 -5.56 19.02
C ASP A 399 14.78 -5.27 20.52
N HIS A 400 14.05 -4.21 20.85
CA HIS A 400 13.75 -3.85 22.25
C HIS A 400 12.90 -4.93 22.93
N PHE A 401 11.87 -5.44 22.26
CA PHE A 401 11.01 -6.50 22.80
C PHE A 401 11.82 -7.78 23.03
N HIS A 402 12.67 -8.13 22.06
CA HIS A 402 13.58 -9.27 22.20
C HIS A 402 14.54 -9.11 23.39
N ALA A 403 15.19 -7.95 23.52
CA ALA A 403 16.12 -7.67 24.60
C ALA A 403 15.46 -7.72 26.00
N CYS A 404 14.16 -7.34 26.08
CA CYS A 404 13.37 -7.44 27.30
C CYS A 404 12.72 -8.82 27.54
N GLY A 405 12.94 -9.80 26.66
CA GLY A 405 12.31 -11.12 26.76
C GLY A 405 10.78 -11.09 26.56
N ILE A 406 10.27 -10.06 25.88
CA ILE A 406 8.84 -9.84 25.65
C ILE A 406 8.37 -10.64 24.44
N VAL A 407 7.33 -11.46 24.63
CA VAL A 407 6.65 -12.21 23.56
C VAL A 407 5.23 -11.66 23.40
N VAL A 408 4.88 -11.29 22.16
CA VAL A 408 3.54 -10.75 21.81
C VAL A 408 2.69 -11.84 21.17
N ASP A 409 1.48 -12.03 21.66
CA ASP A 409 0.47 -12.85 20.98
C ASP A 409 -0.12 -12.09 19.80
N ASN A 410 0.38 -12.33 18.61
CA ASN A 410 -0.06 -11.67 17.38
C ASN A 410 -1.47 -12.07 16.92
N ALA A 411 -2.07 -13.13 17.47
CA ALA A 411 -3.44 -13.50 17.16
C ALA A 411 -4.46 -12.55 17.81
N SER A 412 -4.12 -12.02 18.98
CA SER A 412 -4.98 -11.12 19.77
C SER A 412 -4.45 -9.68 19.85
N SER A 413 -3.18 -9.43 19.52
CA SER A 413 -2.59 -8.09 19.57
C SER A 413 -2.94 -7.26 18.33
N PRO A 414 -3.22 -5.95 18.50
CA PRO A 414 -3.46 -5.08 17.37
C PRO A 414 -2.22 -4.98 16.46
N VAL A 415 -2.45 -4.87 15.16
CA VAL A 415 -1.39 -4.58 14.19
C VAL A 415 -0.94 -3.13 14.35
N VAL A 416 0.34 -2.92 14.67
CA VAL A 416 0.94 -1.58 14.75
C VAL A 416 1.21 -1.06 13.33
N ARG A 417 0.71 0.13 12.98
CA ARG A 417 0.90 0.71 11.66
C ARG A 417 1.75 1.97 11.71
N ILE A 418 2.93 1.95 11.06
CA ILE A 418 3.93 3.02 11.13
C ILE A 418 4.09 3.69 9.76
N SER A 419 3.76 4.97 9.67
CA SER A 419 4.04 5.80 8.49
C SER A 419 5.13 6.81 8.81
N GLY A 420 6.17 6.90 7.99
CA GLY A 420 7.29 7.82 8.18
C GLY A 420 6.95 9.31 7.91
N CYS A 421 5.71 9.65 7.56
CA CYS A 421 5.22 11.01 7.32
C CYS A 421 3.69 11.06 7.28
N PRO A 422 3.06 12.26 7.19
CA PRO A 422 1.60 12.41 7.14
C PRO A 422 0.88 11.76 5.96
N ASN A 423 1.61 11.24 4.93
CA ASN A 423 0.98 10.61 3.76
C ASN A 423 0.24 9.31 4.06
N SER A 424 0.38 8.73 5.25
CA SER A 424 -0.34 7.56 5.74
C SER A 424 -0.25 6.34 4.82
N CYS A 425 0.95 6.05 4.31
CA CYS A 425 1.14 4.92 3.39
C CYS A 425 0.91 3.55 4.06
N ALA A 426 1.19 3.45 5.37
CA ALA A 426 0.88 2.27 6.18
C ALA A 426 -0.53 2.32 6.81
N ALA A 427 -1.34 3.34 6.48
CA ALA A 427 -2.70 3.52 7.00
C ALA A 427 -2.77 3.65 8.54
N HIS A 428 -1.82 4.36 9.18
CA HIS A 428 -1.76 4.53 10.63
C HIS A 428 -3.02 5.17 11.24
N GLN A 429 -3.77 5.97 10.46
CA GLN A 429 -4.93 6.71 10.94
C GLN A 429 -6.18 5.86 11.16
N ILE A 430 -6.19 4.62 10.65
CA ILE A 430 -7.31 3.67 10.87
C ILE A 430 -6.86 2.46 11.69
N ALA A 431 -5.68 2.51 12.26
CA ALA A 431 -5.14 1.47 13.11
C ALA A 431 -5.59 1.63 14.56
N GLU A 432 -5.74 0.53 15.25
CA GLU A 432 -5.91 0.54 16.71
C GLU A 432 -4.70 1.17 17.40
N VAL A 433 -3.49 0.92 16.84
CA VAL A 433 -2.22 1.56 17.22
C VAL A 433 -1.53 2.08 15.97
N GLY A 434 -1.48 3.40 15.81
CA GLY A 434 -0.91 4.08 14.66
C GLY A 434 0.21 5.04 15.03
N LEU A 435 1.30 5.07 14.23
CA LEU A 435 2.44 5.96 14.42
C LEU A 435 2.71 6.76 13.15
N GLN A 436 2.83 8.09 13.28
CA GLN A 436 3.12 9.01 12.18
C GLN A 436 4.41 9.77 12.42
N GLY A 437 5.40 9.60 11.55
CA GLY A 437 6.66 10.33 11.62
C GLY A 437 6.52 11.84 11.44
N SER A 438 7.23 12.59 12.27
CA SER A 438 7.31 14.04 12.30
C SER A 438 8.66 14.49 12.86
N GLY A 439 8.91 15.80 12.95
CA GLY A 439 10.08 16.37 13.60
C GLY A 439 9.68 17.55 14.49
N ARG A 440 10.29 17.65 15.68
CA ARG A 440 10.16 18.79 16.58
C ARG A 440 11.53 19.39 16.89
N ARG A 441 11.58 20.70 17.11
CA ARG A 441 12.79 21.35 17.62
C ARG A 441 12.75 21.40 19.14
N ILE A 442 13.84 20.93 19.77
CA ILE A 442 14.06 20.95 21.21
C ILE A 442 15.43 21.60 21.42
N ASN A 443 15.50 22.69 22.16
CA ASN A 443 16.73 23.45 22.38
C ASN A 443 17.48 23.80 21.08
N GLY A 444 16.74 24.14 20.02
CA GLY A 444 17.31 24.46 18.70
C GLY A 444 17.62 23.23 17.82
N ILE A 445 17.69 22.03 18.38
CA ILE A 445 18.02 20.78 17.68
C ILE A 445 16.75 20.14 17.12
N LEU A 446 16.80 19.67 15.88
CA LEU A 446 15.69 18.94 15.27
C LEU A 446 15.74 17.47 15.70
N VAL A 447 14.67 16.99 16.33
CA VAL A 447 14.55 15.64 16.88
C VAL A 447 13.44 14.89 16.15
N PRO A 448 13.68 13.64 15.68
CA PRO A 448 12.64 12.81 15.09
C PRO A 448 11.61 12.40 16.15
N HIS A 449 10.33 12.53 15.77
CA HIS A 449 9.18 12.21 16.62
C HIS A 449 8.17 11.37 15.88
N TYR A 450 7.32 10.68 16.64
CA TYR A 450 6.12 10.04 16.12
C TYR A 450 4.89 10.51 16.87
N THR A 451 3.87 10.95 16.10
CA THR A 451 2.53 11.16 16.64
C THR A 451 1.87 9.80 16.82
N VAL A 452 1.39 9.53 18.01
CA VAL A 452 0.70 8.31 18.41
C VAL A 452 -0.81 8.49 18.19
N TYR A 453 -1.42 7.56 17.45
CA TYR A 453 -2.85 7.45 17.22
C TYR A 453 -3.38 6.18 17.86
N VAL A 454 -4.56 6.24 18.49
CA VAL A 454 -5.19 5.11 19.18
C VAL A 454 -6.67 5.00 18.81
N GLY A 455 -7.16 3.77 18.68
CA GLY A 455 -8.58 3.48 18.57
C GLY A 455 -9.18 3.66 17.17
N GLY A 456 -8.35 3.69 16.13
CA GLY A 456 -8.83 3.55 14.75
C GLY A 456 -9.40 2.15 14.51
N SER A 457 -10.35 2.04 13.62
CA SER A 457 -10.96 0.76 13.25
C SER A 457 -11.43 0.75 11.81
N LEU A 458 -11.44 -0.44 11.21
CA LEU A 458 -12.03 -0.73 9.91
C LEU A 458 -13.34 -1.50 10.11
N SER A 459 -14.37 -1.05 9.42
CA SER A 459 -15.65 -1.75 9.37
C SER A 459 -16.45 -1.23 8.19
N GLY A 460 -17.27 -2.07 7.57
CA GLY A 460 -18.18 -1.67 6.50
C GLY A 460 -19.27 -0.69 6.94
N GLN A 461 -19.61 -0.65 8.22
CA GLN A 461 -20.68 0.21 8.75
C GLN A 461 -20.23 1.22 9.79
N GLY A 462 -18.98 1.18 10.24
CA GLY A 462 -18.53 2.00 11.37
C GLY A 462 -17.03 2.23 11.42
N ALA A 463 -16.37 2.36 10.25
CA ALA A 463 -14.95 2.69 10.21
C ALA A 463 -14.68 4.01 10.93
N ARG A 464 -13.64 4.05 11.75
CA ARG A 464 -13.31 5.17 12.60
C ARG A 464 -11.84 5.52 12.50
N LEU A 465 -11.55 6.82 12.40
CA LEU A 465 -10.18 7.32 12.49
C LEU A 465 -9.69 7.25 13.94
N GLY A 466 -8.43 6.88 14.12
CA GLY A 466 -7.75 6.93 15.41
C GLY A 466 -7.59 8.35 15.91
N GLU A 467 -7.66 8.51 17.21
CA GLU A 467 -7.42 9.78 17.91
C GLU A 467 -5.93 9.99 18.14
N LYS A 468 -5.48 11.22 17.91
CA LYS A 468 -4.12 11.63 18.27
C LYS A 468 -4.02 11.79 19.79
N VAL A 469 -3.13 11.03 20.44
CA VAL A 469 -3.00 11.05 21.90
C VAL A 469 -1.71 11.72 22.40
N ALA A 470 -0.61 11.62 21.64
CA ALA A 470 0.68 12.19 22.04
C ALA A 470 1.61 12.40 20.83
N THR A 471 2.71 13.13 20.99
CA THR A 471 3.81 13.21 20.03
C THR A 471 5.12 12.91 20.74
N VAL A 472 5.65 11.72 20.54
CA VAL A 472 6.72 11.10 21.33
C VAL A 472 8.03 11.10 20.54
N PRO A 473 9.20 11.40 21.14
CA PRO A 473 10.50 11.22 20.49
C PRO A 473 10.67 9.80 19.97
N ALA A 474 11.20 9.64 18.76
CA ALA A 474 11.34 8.33 18.11
C ALA A 474 12.00 7.28 19.02
N ARG A 475 13.05 7.68 19.75
CA ARG A 475 13.83 6.83 20.66
C ARG A 475 13.04 6.28 21.85
N ARG A 476 11.94 6.93 22.25
CA ARG A 476 11.09 6.49 23.37
C ARG A 476 9.92 5.58 22.94
N ILE A 477 9.68 5.42 21.63
CA ILE A 477 8.57 4.59 21.13
C ILE A 477 8.70 3.11 21.51
N PRO A 478 9.87 2.45 21.40
CA PRO A 478 10.00 1.04 21.78
C PRO A 478 9.65 0.79 23.25
N GLU A 479 10.17 1.62 24.16
CA GLU A 479 9.90 1.57 25.60
C GLU A 479 8.40 1.80 25.88
N LEU A 480 7.81 2.85 25.30
CA LEU A 480 6.38 3.14 25.45
C LEU A 480 5.50 1.94 25.06
N LEU A 481 5.79 1.28 23.94
CA LEU A 481 4.99 0.12 23.50
C LEU A 481 5.18 -1.08 24.42
N ALA A 482 6.40 -1.30 24.94
CA ALA A 482 6.68 -2.35 25.94
C ALA A 482 5.92 -2.09 27.25
N ASP A 483 5.91 -0.87 27.75
CA ASP A 483 5.16 -0.44 28.95
C ASP A 483 3.64 -0.59 28.79
N CYS A 484 3.15 -0.60 27.55
CA CYS A 484 1.73 -0.71 27.26
C CYS A 484 1.25 -2.14 27.02
N LEU A 485 2.07 -3.14 27.36
CA LEU A 485 1.63 -4.53 27.29
C LEU A 485 0.67 -4.90 28.42
N ALA A 486 -0.34 -5.69 28.06
CA ALA A 486 -1.25 -6.35 28.99
C ALA A 486 -1.59 -7.74 28.44
N ASN A 487 -1.39 -8.79 29.25
CA ASN A 487 -1.70 -10.19 28.86
C ASN A 487 -1.05 -10.60 27.51
N GLY A 488 0.20 -10.22 27.27
CA GLY A 488 0.95 -10.57 26.04
C GLY A 488 0.53 -9.81 24.79
N LYS A 489 -0.25 -8.73 24.89
CA LYS A 489 -0.67 -7.89 23.75
C LYS A 489 -0.52 -6.40 24.06
N ILE A 490 -0.33 -5.59 23.02
CA ILE A 490 -0.34 -4.13 23.14
C ILE A 490 -1.77 -3.70 23.46
N ASP A 491 -1.93 -2.97 24.60
CA ASP A 491 -3.22 -2.48 25.05
C ASP A 491 -3.42 -1.01 24.62
N PRO A 492 -4.37 -0.73 23.70
CA PRO A 492 -4.63 0.62 23.23
C PRO A 492 -5.12 1.59 24.33
N VAL A 493 -5.84 1.08 25.34
CA VAL A 493 -6.32 1.90 26.46
C VAL A 493 -5.14 2.35 27.33
N LYS A 494 -4.26 1.40 27.65
CA LYS A 494 -3.04 1.67 28.40
C LYS A 494 -2.12 2.62 27.64
N LEU A 495 -2.00 2.44 26.30
CA LEU A 495 -1.23 3.34 25.45
C LEU A 495 -1.79 4.77 25.46
N ARG A 496 -3.11 4.94 25.41
CA ARG A 496 -3.76 6.25 25.52
C ARG A 496 -3.39 6.98 26.81
N MET A 497 -3.34 6.26 27.92
CA MET A 497 -3.01 6.85 29.24
C MET A 497 -1.51 7.11 29.40
N ARG A 498 -0.66 6.25 28.86
CA ARG A 498 0.79 6.31 29.06
C ARG A 498 1.51 7.26 28.08
N ALA A 499 1.10 7.32 26.83
CA ALA A 499 1.81 8.06 25.77
C ALA A 499 2.11 9.53 26.12
N PRO A 500 1.22 10.30 26.80
CA PRO A 500 1.55 11.69 27.20
C PRO A 500 2.76 11.79 28.12
N HIS A 501 3.07 10.78 28.94
CA HIS A 501 4.24 10.77 29.84
C HIS A 501 5.57 10.55 29.10
N TYR A 502 5.52 10.24 27.80
CA TYR A 502 6.68 9.99 26.95
C TYR A 502 6.99 11.14 25.99
N GLU A 503 6.23 12.24 26.01
CA GLU A 503 6.39 13.35 25.05
C GLU A 503 7.73 14.09 25.18
N GLU A 504 8.30 14.17 26.39
CA GLU A 504 9.56 14.85 26.62
C GLU A 504 10.75 13.88 26.54
N PRO A 505 11.84 14.23 25.85
CA PRO A 505 13.09 13.48 25.91
C PRO A 505 13.77 13.68 27.27
N PRO A 506 14.84 12.91 27.57
CA PRO A 506 15.70 13.20 28.73
C PRO A 506 16.19 14.64 28.73
N ALA A 507 16.34 15.24 29.95
CA ALA A 507 16.68 16.65 30.10
C ALA A 507 18.04 17.03 29.46
N ASP A 508 19.00 16.11 29.45
CA ASP A 508 20.33 16.26 28.84
C ASP A 508 20.31 16.13 27.32
N LEU A 509 19.18 15.72 26.73
CA LEU A 509 18.97 15.49 25.29
C LEU A 509 20.17 14.81 24.61
N PRO A 510 20.46 13.52 24.91
CA PRO A 510 21.61 12.82 24.35
C PRO A 510 21.68 12.88 22.82
N GLU A 511 22.88 12.86 22.25
CA GLU A 511 23.12 12.95 20.79
C GLU A 511 22.36 11.87 20.00
N THR A 512 22.09 10.70 20.62
CA THR A 512 21.28 9.62 20.03
C THR A 512 19.86 10.09 19.65
N TYR A 513 19.32 11.11 20.32
CA TYR A 513 18.01 11.70 20.00
C TYR A 513 18.04 12.65 18.79
N TRP A 514 19.23 13.12 18.36
CA TRP A 514 19.36 13.98 17.18
C TRP A 514 19.34 13.19 15.88
N ARG A 515 19.40 11.84 15.96
CA ARG A 515 19.46 10.93 14.83
C ARG A 515 18.21 10.07 14.79
N ASP A 516 17.72 9.81 13.59
CA ASP A 516 16.68 8.81 13.40
C ASP A 516 17.27 7.41 13.51
N PHE A 517 16.45 6.41 13.76
CA PHE A 517 16.89 5.01 13.78
C PHE A 517 17.58 4.63 12.46
N GLY A 518 18.66 3.87 12.54
CA GLY A 518 19.43 3.43 11.37
C GLY A 518 20.09 4.57 10.57
N SER A 519 20.24 5.77 11.13
CA SER A 519 20.96 6.89 10.52
C SER A 519 22.13 7.34 11.39
N GLU A 520 23.29 7.51 10.78
CA GLU A 520 24.47 8.13 11.42
C GLU A 520 24.44 9.65 11.34
N ASN A 521 23.65 10.21 10.42
CA ASN A 521 23.55 11.65 10.22
C ASN A 521 22.46 12.27 11.11
N ALA A 522 22.67 13.54 11.47
CA ALA A 522 21.67 14.33 12.15
C ALA A 522 20.36 14.37 11.36
N PHE A 523 19.24 14.35 12.09
CA PHE A 523 17.91 14.31 11.50
C PHE A 523 17.57 15.63 10.78
N THR A 524 17.09 15.53 9.52
CA THR A 524 16.69 16.67 8.70
C THR A 524 15.31 16.43 8.07
N LEU A 525 14.58 17.52 7.83
CA LEU A 525 13.30 17.46 7.12
C LEU A 525 13.54 17.45 5.59
N PRO A 526 12.73 16.70 4.82
CA PRO A 526 12.84 16.70 3.36
C PRO A 526 12.53 18.08 2.79
N GLY A 527 13.31 18.51 1.78
CA GLY A 527 13.10 19.76 1.04
C GLY A 527 13.70 21.03 1.68
N ARG A 528 14.39 20.94 2.81
CA ARG A 528 15.30 21.99 3.28
C ARG A 528 16.73 21.60 2.95
N ALA A 529 17.32 22.25 1.94
CA ALA A 529 18.76 22.18 1.72
C ALA A 529 19.49 22.52 3.04
N HIS A 530 20.57 21.83 3.31
CA HIS A 530 21.42 22.01 4.47
C HIS A 530 21.62 23.50 4.77
N SER A 531 20.91 24.04 5.75
CA SER A 531 21.42 25.21 6.46
C SER A 531 22.45 24.66 7.44
N THR A 532 23.68 24.96 7.15
CA THR A 532 24.96 24.77 7.87
C THR A 532 24.81 24.33 9.35
N ALA A 533 25.74 23.45 9.73
CA ALA A 533 26.04 23.08 11.12
C ALA A 533 25.98 24.29 12.07
N PRO A 534 25.66 24.08 13.36
CA PRO A 534 25.75 25.14 14.34
C PRO A 534 27.16 25.74 14.27
N ALA A 535 27.23 27.06 14.14
CA ALA A 535 28.49 27.78 14.23
C ALA A 535 29.20 27.32 15.52
N GLU A 536 30.42 26.86 15.38
CA GLU A 536 31.33 26.66 16.51
C GLU A 536 31.32 27.95 17.30
N HIS A 537 30.86 27.89 18.55
CA HIS A 537 31.10 28.96 19.50
C HIS A 537 32.62 29.02 19.73
N GLU A 538 33.30 29.88 18.98
CA GLU A 538 34.59 30.39 19.40
C GLU A 538 34.45 30.93 20.82
N ARG A 539 35.00 30.22 21.78
CA ARG A 539 35.34 30.75 23.08
C ARG A 539 36.44 31.78 22.86
N ALA A 540 36.06 33.02 22.67
CA ALA A 540 36.98 34.14 22.86
C ALA A 540 37.26 34.28 24.34
N SER A 541 38.46 33.88 24.72
CA SER A 541 39.13 34.33 25.93
C SER A 541 39.42 35.82 25.84
N LYS A 542 38.80 36.66 26.65
CA LYS A 542 39.45 37.78 27.38
C LYS A 542 38.58 38.21 28.52
#